data_8809a8e90b33eaba064a80b3177b92a4
#
_entry.id   8809a8e90b33eaba064a80b3177b92a4
#
_cell.length_a   1.000
_cell.length_b   1.000
_cell.length_c   1.000
_cell.angle_alpha   90.00
_cell.angle_beta   90.00
_cell.angle_gamma   90.00
#
_symmetry.space_group_name_H-M   'P 1'
#
loop_
_entity.id
_entity.type
_entity.pdbx_description
1 polymer ?
#
loop_
_entity_poly.entity_id
_entity_poly.type
_entity_poly.pdbx_seq_one_letter_code
_entity_poly.pdbx_strand_id
1 'polypeptide(L)'
;MKIALLFYHSVYDDEIRALLDRLGCVQYVEVPQAWALDGSERRFGTHIYPGTDAVILAFLSEGCTEHLVNAIREFRGGRQKEHTHLAIIPAEVVV
;
A
#
# COMPACT_ATOMS: atom_id res chain seq x y z
N MET A 1 1.48 10.50 -15.86
CA MET A 1 1.54 10.28 -14.42
C MET A 1 0.56 9.18 -14.02
N LYS A 2 0.89 8.44 -12.99
CA LYS A 2 0.03 7.37 -12.49
C LYS A 2 -0.17 7.53 -11.00
N ILE A 3 -1.30 7.01 -10.52
CA ILE A 3 -1.60 6.92 -9.09
C ILE A 3 -1.50 5.47 -8.67
N ALA A 4 -0.81 5.22 -7.57
CA ALA A 4 -0.80 3.91 -6.92
C ALA A 4 -1.74 3.94 -5.72
N LEU A 5 -2.54 2.88 -5.60
CA LEU A 5 -3.30 2.57 -4.41
C LEU A 5 -2.69 1.33 -3.79
N LEU A 6 -2.25 1.45 -2.55
CA LEU A 6 -1.62 0.34 -1.82
C LEU A 6 -2.37 0.11 -0.53
N PHE A 7 -2.83 -1.13 -0.33
CA PHE A 7 -3.52 -1.55 0.90
C PHE A 7 -2.72 -2.67 1.55
N TYR A 8 -2.57 -2.62 2.86
CA TYR A 8 -1.87 -3.67 3.58
C TYR A 8 -2.26 -3.64 5.06
N HIS A 9 -2.00 -4.72 5.77
CA HIS A 9 -2.17 -4.73 7.22
C HIS A 9 -1.26 -3.69 7.88
N SER A 10 -1.81 -2.92 8.81
CA SER A 10 -1.07 -1.87 9.52
C SER A 10 0.18 -2.39 10.24
N VAL A 11 0.21 -3.67 10.57
CA VAL A 11 1.38 -4.30 11.20
C VAL A 11 2.63 -4.23 10.33
N TYR A 12 2.48 -4.08 9.01
CA TYR A 12 3.60 -3.97 8.07
C TYR A 12 3.97 -2.54 7.71
N ASP A 13 3.40 -1.57 8.42
CA ASP A 13 3.52 -0.16 8.07
C ASP A 13 4.97 0.32 8.04
N ASP A 14 5.77 -0.06 9.04
CA ASP A 14 7.18 0.33 9.08
C ASP A 14 7.96 -0.26 7.91
N GLU A 15 7.71 -1.52 7.54
CA GLU A 15 8.35 -2.16 6.41
C GLU A 15 8.00 -1.49 5.09
N ILE A 16 6.72 -1.15 4.90
CA ILE A 16 6.26 -0.49 3.68
C ILE A 16 6.85 0.91 3.57
N ARG A 17 6.87 1.69 4.65
CA ARG A 17 7.48 3.02 4.63
C ARG A 17 8.97 2.94 4.29
N ALA A 18 9.68 2.01 4.89
CA ALA A 18 11.10 1.81 4.58
C ALA A 18 11.32 1.44 3.12
N LEU A 19 10.44 0.60 2.56
CA LEU A 19 10.49 0.24 1.15
C LEU A 19 10.27 1.45 0.24
N LEU A 20 9.27 2.27 0.54
CA LEU A 20 8.98 3.48 -0.24
C LEU A 20 10.12 4.50 -0.15
N ASP A 21 10.69 4.66 1.03
CA ASP A 21 11.81 5.57 1.24
C ASP A 21 13.06 5.12 0.44
N ARG A 22 13.31 3.82 0.37
CA ARG A 22 14.43 3.28 -0.42
C ARG A 22 14.26 3.55 -1.91
N LEU A 23 13.04 3.52 -2.41
CA LEU A 23 12.78 3.82 -3.82
C LEU A 23 13.10 5.27 -4.15
N GLY A 24 12.85 6.17 -3.22
CA GLY A 24 13.22 7.57 -3.34
C GLY A 24 12.45 8.38 -4.37
N CYS A 25 11.53 7.77 -5.08
CA CYS A 25 10.79 8.41 -6.18
C CYS A 25 9.29 8.46 -5.93
N VAL A 26 8.83 8.07 -4.76
CA VAL A 26 7.41 7.99 -4.43
C VAL A 26 7.03 9.12 -3.49
N GLN A 27 6.08 9.94 -3.91
CA GLN A 27 5.42 10.92 -3.05
C GLN A 27 4.07 10.35 -2.68
N TYR A 28 3.77 10.27 -1.40
CA TYR A 28 2.56 9.58 -0.96
C TYR A 28 1.88 10.24 0.22
N VAL A 29 0.60 9.93 0.35
CA VAL A 29 -0.23 10.24 1.52
C VAL A 29 -0.68 8.91 2.11
N GLU A 30 -0.62 8.79 3.42
CA GLU A 30 -0.99 7.58 4.12
C GLU A 30 -2.20 7.80 5.01
N VAL A 31 -3.14 6.85 4.98
CA VAL A 31 -4.18 6.68 5.99
C VAL A 31 -3.75 5.49 6.83
N PRO A 32 -3.23 5.71 8.05
CA PRO A 32 -2.54 4.64 8.78
C PRO A 32 -3.45 3.61 9.40
N GLN A 33 -4.72 3.95 9.62
CA GLN A 33 -5.69 3.04 10.21
C GLN A 33 -7.01 3.14 9.47
N ALA A 34 -7.37 2.07 8.79
CA ALA A 34 -8.62 1.96 8.07
C ALA A 34 -9.27 0.62 8.39
N TRP A 35 -10.59 0.60 8.39
CA TRP A 35 -11.33 -0.64 8.52
C TRP A 35 -11.34 -1.35 7.18
N ALA A 36 -11.24 -2.68 7.21
CA ALA A 36 -11.21 -3.46 5.99
C ALA A 36 -12.08 -4.71 6.11
N LEU A 37 -12.62 -5.11 4.98
CA LEU A 37 -13.25 -6.39 4.78
C LEU A 37 -12.54 -7.05 3.60
N ASP A 38 -11.91 -8.19 3.83
CA ASP A 38 -11.16 -8.91 2.82
C ASP A 38 -11.54 -10.38 2.92
N GLY A 39 -12.28 -10.86 1.92
CA GLY A 39 -12.87 -12.18 2.01
C GLY A 39 -13.81 -12.29 3.20
N SER A 40 -13.54 -13.18 4.13
CA SER A 40 -14.31 -13.34 5.37
C SER A 40 -13.70 -12.58 6.54
N GLU A 41 -12.54 -11.97 6.38
CA GLU A 41 -11.83 -11.29 7.44
C GLU A 41 -12.21 -9.81 7.50
N ARG A 42 -12.47 -9.32 8.71
CA ARG A 42 -12.82 -7.93 8.97
C ARG A 42 -11.84 -7.32 9.95
N ARG A 43 -11.29 -6.17 9.57
CA ARG A 43 -10.31 -5.45 10.40
C ARG A 43 -10.85 -4.07 10.71
N PHE A 44 -11.48 -3.95 11.88
CA PHE A 44 -12.12 -2.71 12.32
C PHE A 44 -11.39 -2.03 13.47
N GLY A 45 -10.26 -2.58 13.92
CA GLY A 45 -9.50 -2.01 15.03
C GLY A 45 -10.21 -2.09 16.37
N THR A 46 -11.16 -3.02 16.53
CA THR A 46 -11.92 -3.20 17.76
C THR A 46 -11.42 -4.42 18.52
N HIS A 47 -11.95 -4.61 19.74
CA HIS A 47 -11.62 -5.79 20.54
C HIS A 47 -12.00 -7.10 19.84
N ILE A 48 -13.13 -7.13 19.14
CA ILE A 48 -13.61 -8.32 18.42
C ILE A 48 -12.92 -8.48 17.08
N TYR A 49 -12.62 -7.40 16.40
CA TYR A 49 -11.95 -7.37 15.11
C TYR A 49 -10.65 -6.59 15.25
N PRO A 50 -9.62 -7.16 15.89
CA PRO A 50 -8.36 -6.46 16.08
C PRO A 50 -7.63 -6.27 14.78
N GLY A 51 -6.83 -5.22 14.72
CA GLY A 51 -6.09 -4.89 13.52
C GLY A 51 -6.83 -3.93 12.62
N THR A 52 -6.06 -3.26 11.80
CA THR A 52 -6.52 -2.30 10.81
C THR A 52 -5.68 -2.46 9.56
N ASP A 53 -6.13 -1.87 8.46
CA ASP A 53 -5.32 -1.73 7.27
C ASP A 53 -4.78 -0.31 7.19
N ALA A 54 -3.65 -0.17 6.51
CA ALA A 54 -3.15 1.11 6.06
C ALA A 54 -3.42 1.26 4.56
N VAL A 55 -3.65 2.49 4.13
CA VAL A 55 -3.88 2.82 2.74
C VAL A 55 -2.89 3.89 2.34
N ILE A 56 -2.18 3.67 1.24
CA ILE A 56 -1.28 4.66 0.67
C ILE A 56 -1.78 5.05 -0.71
N LEU A 57 -1.85 6.37 -0.92
CA LEU A 57 -2.09 6.99 -2.21
C LEU A 57 -0.79 7.64 -2.65
N ALA A 58 -0.26 7.24 -3.78
CA ALA A 58 1.02 7.75 -4.26
C ALA A 58 0.90 8.31 -5.66
N PHE A 59 1.64 9.40 -5.92
CA PHE A 59 1.82 9.93 -7.27
C PHE A 59 3.14 9.39 -7.82
N LEU A 60 3.08 8.77 -8.99
CA LEU A 60 4.22 8.09 -9.60
C LEU A 60 4.61 8.75 -10.92
N SER A 61 5.89 9.08 -11.06
CA SER A 61 6.50 9.37 -12.34
C SER A 61 6.71 8.08 -13.14
N GLU A 62 6.94 8.18 -14.45
CA GLU A 62 7.03 7.00 -15.31
C GLU A 62 8.08 6.00 -14.87
N GLY A 63 9.28 6.42 -14.57
CA GLY A 63 10.34 5.51 -14.17
C GLY A 63 10.13 4.84 -12.82
N CYS A 64 9.26 5.40 -11.98
CA CYS A 64 9.03 4.90 -10.63
C CYS A 64 8.04 3.73 -10.57
N THR A 65 7.08 3.68 -11.49
CA THR A 65 6.00 2.70 -11.45
C THR A 65 6.51 1.26 -11.43
N GLU A 66 7.42 0.94 -12.33
CA GLU A 66 7.98 -0.41 -12.44
C GLU A 66 8.76 -0.80 -11.18
N HIS A 67 9.54 0.11 -10.64
CA HIS A 67 10.29 -0.13 -9.41
C HIS A 67 9.35 -0.40 -8.24
N LEU A 68 8.28 0.36 -8.11
CA LEU A 68 7.29 0.14 -7.07
C LEU A 68 6.59 -1.20 -7.21
N VAL A 69 6.14 -1.54 -8.42
CA VAL A 69 5.47 -2.82 -8.68
C VAL A 69 6.37 -3.99 -8.31
N ASN A 70 7.63 -3.95 -8.73
CA ASN A 70 8.58 -5.03 -8.43
C ASN A 70 8.86 -5.14 -6.93
N ALA A 71 9.01 -4.01 -6.25
CA ALA A 71 9.26 -4.01 -4.81
C ALA A 71 8.09 -4.59 -4.02
N ILE A 72 6.86 -4.26 -4.40
CA ILE A 72 5.67 -4.80 -3.73
C ILE A 72 5.47 -6.29 -4.02
N ARG A 73 5.74 -6.72 -5.26
CA ARG A 73 5.70 -8.15 -5.59
C ARG A 73 6.69 -8.95 -4.76
N GLU A 74 7.89 -8.45 -4.59
CA GLU A 74 8.91 -9.07 -3.76
C GLU A 74 8.47 -9.11 -2.29
N PHE A 75 7.91 -8.03 -1.80
CA PHE A 75 7.38 -7.95 -0.44
C PHE A 75 6.31 -9.00 -0.20
N ARG A 76 5.35 -9.17 -1.12
CA ARG A 76 4.29 -10.18 -1.01
C ARG A 76 4.82 -11.60 -1.08
N GLY A 77 5.78 -11.84 -1.98
CA GLY A 77 6.28 -13.18 -2.28
C GLY A 77 7.08 -13.81 -1.17
N GLY A 78 7.79 -13.01 -0.40
CA GLY A 78 8.67 -13.50 0.66
C GLY A 78 7.94 -13.94 1.94
N ARG A 79 6.65 -13.64 2.07
CA ARG A 79 5.86 -13.90 3.29
C ARG A 79 4.40 -14.03 2.89
N GLN A 80 3.59 -14.64 3.76
CA GLN A 80 2.15 -14.80 3.49
C GLN A 80 1.42 -13.46 3.69
N LYS A 81 1.59 -12.55 2.76
CA LYS A 81 1.00 -11.21 2.80
C LYS A 81 -0.09 -11.04 1.75
N GLU A 82 -1.01 -11.98 1.75
CA GLU A 82 -2.11 -12.10 0.77
C GLU A 82 -3.06 -10.91 0.78
N HIS A 83 -3.11 -10.15 1.89
CA HIS A 83 -3.96 -8.97 2.00
C HIS A 83 -3.26 -7.68 1.59
N THR A 84 -2.08 -7.79 0.97
CA THR A 84 -1.38 -6.65 0.39
C THR A 84 -1.78 -6.52 -1.07
N HIS A 85 -2.37 -5.40 -1.43
CA HIS A 85 -2.87 -5.16 -2.78
C HIS A 85 -2.31 -3.84 -3.31
N LEU A 86 -1.88 -3.85 -4.56
CA LEU A 86 -1.41 -2.67 -5.27
C LEU A 86 -2.18 -2.53 -6.58
N ALA A 87 -2.79 -1.38 -6.79
CA ALA A 87 -3.41 -1.03 -8.06
C ALA A 87 -2.71 0.21 -8.64
N ILE A 88 -2.48 0.20 -9.93
CA ILE A 88 -1.90 1.34 -10.65
C ILE A 88 -2.97 1.90 -11.57
N ILE A 89 -3.23 3.18 -11.44
CA ILE A 89 -4.30 3.87 -12.16
C ILE A 89 -3.70 4.99 -13.00
N PRO A 90 -3.98 5.06 -14.31
CA PRO A 90 -3.63 6.24 -15.10
C PRO A 90 -4.37 7.46 -14.57
N ALA A 91 -3.67 8.59 -14.45
CA ALA A 91 -4.26 9.79 -13.88
C ALA A 91 -3.78 11.04 -14.59
N GLU A 92 -4.64 12.04 -14.60
CA GLU A 92 -4.31 13.40 -14.99
C GLU A 92 -4.29 14.24 -13.72
N VAL A 93 -3.13 14.83 -13.42
CA VAL A 93 -2.97 15.72 -12.27
C VAL A 93 -3.21 17.15 -12.74
N VAL A 94 -4.22 17.79 -12.20
CA VAL A 94 -4.70 19.10 -12.65
C VAL A 94 -4.06 20.24 -11.87
N VAL A 95 -3.71 20.00 -10.64
CA VAL A 95 -3.18 21.04 -9.75
C VAL A 95 -1.89 20.55 -9.11
#